data_9d33cc5b87a4587adb2c800d5b2a2506
#
_entry.id   9d33cc5b87a4587adb2c800d5b2a2506
#
_cell.length_a   1.000
_cell.length_b   1.000
_cell.length_c   1.000
_cell.angle_alpha   90.00
_cell.angle_beta   90.00
_cell.angle_gamma   90.00
#
_symmetry.space_group_name_H-M   'P 1'
#
loop_
_entity.id
_entity.type
_entity.pdbx_description
1 polymer ?
#
loop_
_entity_poly.entity_id
_entity_poly.type
_entity_poly.pdbx_seq_one_letter_code
_entity_poly.pdbx_strand_id
1 'polypeptide(L)'
;MNKKILGIGNAIVDVFAHVDESFLKENNLIKGSMKLINEKEFFELNKKIKIEKTLAGGSVANSMAGISYLKGEAFFIGKVNSDELGELYKKSLEDINVRFLYNQKKELLPTGTCIIFITPDSERTMCTYLGISSQLSADDLNENNIIDKELIFLEGYLWDKGQSEKMFKQAINFAKKNKVKIAMTLSDVFCVIRHKRDFYDLLKNDLDILIGNENEVNELTDSKTLTDSINKLIPLKKIIVVTRSEEGSLAIYNNEIITCDSVKVSKVLDVTGAGDLFAAGFLKEYLENLDIKKCLTTGSKLASQIIQRIGARL
;
A
#
# COMPACT_ATOMS: atom_id res chain seq x y z
N MET A 1 -23.42 -1.07 -13.15
CA MET A 1 -22.76 -2.09 -12.32
C MET A 1 -21.59 -1.42 -11.61
N ASN A 2 -21.37 -1.73 -10.33
CA ASN A 2 -20.21 -1.21 -9.63
C ASN A 2 -18.93 -1.76 -10.25
N LYS A 3 -17.92 -0.91 -10.34
CA LYS A 3 -16.61 -1.30 -10.86
C LYS A 3 -15.84 -2.08 -9.81
N LYS A 4 -15.17 -3.15 -10.22
CA LYS A 4 -14.45 -4.09 -9.36
C LYS A 4 -12.95 -3.82 -9.41
N ILE A 5 -12.34 -3.67 -8.24
CA ILE A 5 -10.90 -3.47 -8.10
C ILE A 5 -10.31 -4.61 -7.28
N LEU A 6 -9.23 -5.20 -7.78
CA LEU A 6 -8.45 -6.21 -7.06
C LEU A 6 -7.13 -5.61 -6.57
N GLY A 7 -6.94 -5.55 -5.28
CA GLY A 7 -5.64 -5.28 -4.66
C GLY A 7 -4.82 -6.55 -4.51
N ILE A 8 -3.52 -6.47 -4.79
CA ILE A 8 -2.55 -7.54 -4.57
C ILE A 8 -1.41 -6.95 -3.75
N GLY A 9 -1.24 -7.40 -2.52
CA GLY A 9 -0.30 -6.79 -1.57
C GLY A 9 0.06 -7.68 -0.39
N ASN A 10 0.94 -7.16 0.46
CA ASN A 10 1.30 -7.81 1.71
C ASN A 10 0.13 -7.80 2.70
N ALA A 11 -0.20 -8.98 3.22
CA ALA A 11 -1.17 -9.13 4.30
C ALA A 11 -0.42 -9.03 5.63
N ILE A 12 -0.46 -7.87 6.27
CA ILE A 12 0.28 -7.56 7.50
C ILE A 12 -0.70 -7.21 8.62
N VAL A 13 -0.48 -7.74 9.80
CA VAL A 13 -1.21 -7.38 11.02
C VAL A 13 -0.37 -6.41 11.85
N ASP A 14 -0.93 -5.26 12.15
CA ASP A 14 -0.29 -4.24 13.00
C ASP A 14 -0.59 -4.55 14.47
N VAL A 15 0.44 -4.69 15.29
CA VAL A 15 0.33 -4.89 16.73
C VAL A 15 0.97 -3.70 17.45
N PHE A 16 0.23 -3.11 18.38
CA PHE A 16 0.60 -1.87 19.05
C PHE A 16 1.04 -2.14 20.48
N ALA A 17 2.15 -1.55 20.88
CA ALA A 17 2.68 -1.62 22.23
C ALA A 17 3.28 -0.26 22.65
N HIS A 18 2.96 0.21 23.85
CA HIS A 18 3.63 1.36 24.45
C HIS A 18 4.96 0.94 25.08
N VAL A 19 5.99 1.70 24.80
CA VAL A 19 7.36 1.46 25.31
C VAL A 19 8.04 2.79 25.66
N ASP A 20 9.01 2.74 26.58
CA ASP A 20 9.88 3.87 26.86
C ASP A 20 10.99 4.01 25.81
N GLU A 21 11.61 5.19 25.73
CA GLU A 21 12.75 5.41 24.83
C GLU A 21 13.96 4.52 25.13
N SER A 22 14.13 4.09 26.39
CA SER A 22 15.15 3.11 26.78
C SER A 22 14.98 1.77 26.05
N PHE A 23 13.72 1.32 25.91
CA PHE A 23 13.42 0.09 25.17
C PHE A 23 13.91 0.15 23.72
N LEU A 24 13.69 1.29 23.03
CA LEU A 24 14.16 1.45 21.65
C LEU A 24 15.69 1.39 21.57
N LYS A 25 16.39 2.06 22.49
CA LYS A 25 17.86 2.07 22.56
C LYS A 25 18.43 0.68 22.85
N GLU A 26 17.87 -0.05 23.83
CA GLU A 26 18.29 -1.39 24.21
C GLU A 26 18.12 -2.44 23.09
N ASN A 27 17.14 -2.18 22.17
CA ASN A 27 16.89 -3.07 21.04
C ASN A 27 17.46 -2.52 19.71
N ASN A 28 18.31 -1.48 19.76
CA ASN A 28 18.93 -0.85 18.59
C ASN A 28 17.90 -0.42 17.52
N LEU A 29 16.79 0.18 17.95
CA LEU A 29 15.74 0.71 17.09
C LEU A 29 15.87 2.22 16.99
N ILE A 30 15.80 2.73 15.77
CA ILE A 30 15.82 4.17 15.49
C ILE A 30 14.40 4.68 15.64
N LYS A 31 14.17 5.58 16.60
CA LYS A 31 12.88 6.21 16.85
C LYS A 31 12.33 6.86 15.57
N GLY A 32 11.05 6.68 15.33
CA GLY A 32 10.36 7.26 14.18
C GLY A 32 10.62 6.54 12.84
N SER A 33 11.37 5.43 12.83
CA SER A 33 11.71 4.72 11.59
C SER A 33 10.93 3.41 11.43
N MET A 34 10.94 2.89 10.19
CA MET A 34 10.51 1.53 9.87
C MET A 34 11.73 0.65 9.59
N LYS A 35 11.76 -0.54 10.19
CA LYS A 35 12.79 -1.55 9.97
C LYS A 35 12.13 -2.88 9.59
N LEU A 36 12.62 -3.52 8.51
CA LEU A 36 12.33 -4.92 8.25
C LEU A 36 13.18 -5.78 9.19
N ILE A 37 12.52 -6.69 9.90
CA ILE A 37 13.15 -7.60 10.86
C ILE A 37 12.99 -9.06 10.43
N ASN A 38 13.92 -9.90 10.86
CA ASN A 38 13.84 -11.33 10.65
C ASN A 38 13.01 -12.05 11.73
N GLU A 39 12.77 -13.33 11.53
CA GLU A 39 11.96 -14.16 12.44
C GLU A 39 12.49 -14.14 13.88
N LYS A 40 13.81 -14.26 14.07
CA LYS A 40 14.44 -14.25 15.40
C LYS A 40 14.22 -12.91 16.11
N GLU A 41 14.49 -11.80 15.42
CA GLU A 41 14.25 -10.45 15.93
C GLU A 41 12.77 -10.24 16.31
N PHE A 42 11.85 -10.73 15.47
CA PHE A 42 10.42 -10.64 15.73
C PHE A 42 10.03 -11.35 17.02
N PHE A 43 10.44 -12.61 17.20
CA PHE A 43 10.11 -13.35 18.42
C PHE A 43 10.79 -12.78 19.68
N GLU A 44 12.00 -12.24 19.55
CA GLU A 44 12.69 -11.60 20.68
C GLU A 44 11.99 -10.31 21.11
N LEU A 45 11.56 -9.48 20.17
CA LEU A 45 10.82 -8.24 20.46
C LEU A 45 9.43 -8.55 21.01
N ASN A 46 8.71 -9.47 20.37
CA ASN A 46 7.34 -9.81 20.75
C ASN A 46 7.24 -10.35 22.19
N LYS A 47 8.27 -11.08 22.68
CA LYS A 47 8.33 -11.58 24.07
C LYS A 47 8.52 -10.48 25.11
N LYS A 48 9.05 -9.33 24.72
CA LYS A 48 9.39 -8.22 25.63
C LYS A 48 8.27 -7.18 25.80
N ILE A 49 7.18 -7.31 25.05
CA ILE A 49 6.12 -6.31 24.98
C ILE A 49 4.77 -6.88 25.42
N LYS A 50 3.92 -5.98 25.88
CA LYS A 50 2.50 -6.27 26.05
C LYS A 50 1.74 -5.68 24.86
N ILE A 51 1.12 -6.55 24.06
CA ILE A 51 0.27 -6.11 22.95
C ILE A 51 -1.01 -5.50 23.54
N GLU A 52 -1.32 -4.27 23.13
CA GLU A 52 -2.49 -3.53 23.60
C GLU A 52 -3.61 -3.51 22.56
N LYS A 53 -3.23 -3.50 21.30
CA LYS A 53 -4.18 -3.45 20.18
C LYS A 53 -3.61 -4.20 18.98
N THR A 54 -4.50 -4.84 18.24
CA THR A 54 -4.17 -5.54 17.00
C THR A 54 -5.13 -5.10 15.91
N LEU A 55 -4.59 -4.70 14.75
CA LEU A 55 -5.38 -4.24 13.59
C LEU A 55 -4.86 -4.89 12.32
N ALA A 56 -5.74 -5.20 11.39
CA ALA A 56 -5.30 -5.56 10.05
C ALA A 56 -4.78 -4.33 9.31
N GLY A 57 -3.55 -4.43 8.79
CA GLY A 57 -2.83 -3.41 8.02
C GLY A 57 -2.56 -3.87 6.59
N GLY A 58 -1.42 -3.43 6.04
CA GLY A 58 -1.00 -3.65 4.65
C GLY A 58 -1.48 -2.52 3.73
N SER A 59 -0.56 -1.92 2.97
CA SER A 59 -0.80 -0.71 2.18
C SER A 59 -1.96 -0.87 1.19
N VAL A 60 -1.85 -1.84 0.28
CA VAL A 60 -2.93 -2.05 -0.71
C VAL A 60 -4.21 -2.58 -0.07
N ALA A 61 -4.14 -3.34 1.04
CA ALA A 61 -5.33 -3.75 1.77
C ALA A 61 -6.07 -2.55 2.40
N ASN A 62 -5.34 -1.54 2.90
CA ASN A 62 -5.92 -0.29 3.38
C ASN A 62 -6.59 0.48 2.24
N SER A 63 -5.97 0.48 1.04
CA SER A 63 -6.60 1.07 -0.15
C SER A 63 -7.89 0.35 -0.51
N MET A 64 -7.94 -0.99 -0.45
CA MET A 64 -9.18 -1.75 -0.69
C MET A 64 -10.26 -1.44 0.37
N ALA A 65 -9.86 -1.26 1.63
CA ALA A 65 -10.76 -0.79 2.68
C ALA A 65 -11.35 0.59 2.35
N GLY A 66 -10.52 1.52 1.88
CA GLY A 66 -10.98 2.85 1.43
C GLY A 66 -11.95 2.80 0.24
N ILE A 67 -11.69 1.91 -0.72
CA ILE A 67 -12.61 1.68 -1.87
C ILE A 67 -13.97 1.16 -1.38
N SER A 68 -13.96 0.19 -0.46
CA SER A 68 -15.19 -0.34 0.14
C SER A 68 -15.94 0.74 0.95
N TYR A 69 -15.21 1.57 1.70
CA TYR A 69 -15.80 2.71 2.41
C TYR A 69 -16.55 3.66 1.46
N LEU A 70 -15.99 3.88 0.24
CA LEU A 70 -16.64 4.64 -0.84
C LEU A 70 -17.71 3.85 -1.62
N LYS A 71 -18.14 2.68 -1.10
CA LYS A 71 -19.14 1.80 -1.73
C LYS A 71 -18.71 1.23 -3.09
N GLY A 72 -17.39 1.13 -3.34
CA GLY A 72 -16.83 0.36 -4.45
C GLY A 72 -16.78 -1.14 -4.16
N GLU A 73 -16.69 -1.98 -5.20
CA GLU A 73 -16.48 -3.41 -5.03
C GLU A 73 -14.97 -3.72 -4.96
N ALA A 74 -14.48 -4.03 -3.75
CA ALA A 74 -13.07 -4.27 -3.47
C ALA A 74 -12.78 -5.75 -3.20
N PHE A 75 -11.70 -6.23 -3.78
CA PHE A 75 -11.16 -7.57 -3.62
C PHE A 75 -9.70 -7.48 -3.20
N PHE A 76 -9.21 -8.43 -2.42
CA PHE A 76 -7.83 -8.44 -2.00
C PHE A 76 -7.22 -9.85 -2.05
N ILE A 77 -6.00 -9.94 -2.57
CA ILE A 77 -5.12 -11.11 -2.49
C ILE A 77 -3.88 -10.72 -1.72
N GLY A 78 -3.62 -11.43 -0.65
CA GLY A 78 -2.42 -11.38 0.17
C GLY A 78 -2.34 -12.67 0.98
N LYS A 79 -1.14 -13.11 1.33
CA LYS A 79 -0.95 -14.41 1.97
C LYS A 79 -0.90 -14.30 3.48
N VAL A 80 -1.76 -15.05 4.17
CA VAL A 80 -1.77 -15.21 5.62
C VAL A 80 -1.75 -16.70 5.98
N ASN A 81 -1.29 -17.04 7.18
CA ASN A 81 -1.37 -18.40 7.70
C ASN A 81 -2.77 -18.66 8.30
N SER A 82 -3.14 -19.92 8.50
CA SER A 82 -4.29 -20.32 9.30
C SER A 82 -3.95 -20.28 10.80
N ASP A 83 -3.42 -19.15 11.27
CA ASP A 83 -3.16 -18.81 12.66
C ASP A 83 -4.16 -17.73 13.13
N GLU A 84 -4.12 -17.39 14.42
CA GLU A 84 -5.03 -16.43 15.04
C GLU A 84 -5.01 -15.06 14.33
N LEU A 85 -3.81 -14.59 13.96
CA LEU A 85 -3.64 -13.32 13.26
C LEU A 85 -4.16 -13.37 11.82
N GLY A 86 -4.00 -14.51 11.14
CA GLY A 86 -4.55 -14.71 9.80
C GLY A 86 -6.08 -14.74 9.78
N GLU A 87 -6.71 -15.38 10.76
CA GLU A 87 -8.17 -15.39 10.92
C GLU A 87 -8.68 -13.96 11.23
N LEU A 88 -8.00 -13.24 12.13
CA LEU A 88 -8.31 -11.83 12.41
C LEU A 88 -8.20 -10.98 11.15
N TYR A 89 -7.13 -11.16 10.37
CA TYR A 89 -6.90 -10.41 9.13
C TYR A 89 -8.04 -10.60 8.14
N LYS A 90 -8.36 -11.86 7.81
CA LYS A 90 -9.45 -12.22 6.90
C LYS A 90 -10.77 -11.63 7.36
N LYS A 91 -11.15 -11.89 8.62
CA LYS A 91 -12.40 -11.40 9.18
C LYS A 91 -12.47 -9.86 9.11
N SER A 92 -11.38 -9.17 9.43
CA SER A 92 -11.36 -7.70 9.41
C SER A 92 -11.61 -7.10 8.01
N LEU A 93 -11.22 -7.79 6.93
CA LEU A 93 -11.53 -7.39 5.56
C LEU A 93 -13.00 -7.71 5.19
N GLU A 94 -13.48 -8.91 5.55
CA GLU A 94 -14.83 -9.34 5.27
C GLU A 94 -15.87 -8.46 6.00
N ASP A 95 -15.62 -8.08 7.26
CA ASP A 95 -16.48 -7.21 8.07
C ASP A 95 -16.69 -5.81 7.45
N ILE A 96 -15.73 -5.35 6.62
CA ILE A 96 -15.82 -4.10 5.87
C ILE A 96 -16.14 -4.31 4.38
N ASN A 97 -16.68 -5.48 4.00
CA ASN A 97 -17.07 -5.85 2.64
C ASN A 97 -15.91 -5.82 1.61
N VAL A 98 -14.68 -6.07 2.01
CA VAL A 98 -13.57 -6.38 1.12
C VAL A 98 -13.49 -7.90 0.97
N ARG A 99 -13.65 -8.40 -0.26
CA ARG A 99 -13.58 -9.84 -0.51
C ARG A 99 -12.15 -10.35 -0.51
N PHE A 100 -11.81 -11.14 0.49
CA PHE A 100 -10.50 -11.78 0.60
C PHE A 100 -10.45 -13.06 -0.24
N LEU A 101 -9.59 -13.10 -1.26
CA LEU A 101 -9.59 -14.19 -2.26
C LEU A 101 -8.53 -15.26 -2.00
N TYR A 102 -7.62 -15.07 -1.02
CA TYR A 102 -6.63 -16.07 -0.66
C TYR A 102 -7.26 -17.19 0.18
N ASN A 103 -7.03 -18.44 -0.23
CA ASN A 103 -7.45 -19.61 0.53
C ASN A 103 -6.41 -19.93 1.60
N GLN A 104 -6.74 -19.60 2.85
CA GLN A 104 -5.87 -19.87 3.99
C GLN A 104 -5.59 -21.37 4.13
N LYS A 105 -4.34 -21.69 4.43
CA LYS A 105 -3.89 -23.04 4.76
C LYS A 105 -2.83 -22.94 5.84
N LYS A 106 -2.54 -24.07 6.49
CA LYS A 106 -1.46 -24.15 7.49
C LYS A 106 -0.12 -24.06 6.77
N GLU A 107 0.67 -23.05 7.16
CA GLU A 107 1.99 -22.74 6.59
C GLU A 107 3.06 -22.82 7.70
N LEU A 108 4.35 -22.86 7.29
CA LEU A 108 5.46 -22.90 8.23
C LEU A 108 5.70 -21.54 8.91
N LEU A 109 5.59 -20.44 8.14
CA LEU A 109 5.80 -19.10 8.66
C LEU A 109 4.50 -18.53 9.20
N PRO A 110 4.52 -17.79 10.32
CA PRO A 110 3.32 -17.12 10.84
C PRO A 110 2.86 -16.01 9.92
N THR A 111 1.64 -15.55 10.15
CA THR A 111 1.09 -14.35 9.48
C THR A 111 2.00 -13.15 9.68
N GLY A 112 2.20 -12.36 8.62
CA GLY A 112 3.04 -11.16 8.64
C GLY A 112 2.57 -10.15 9.68
N THR A 113 3.49 -9.59 10.44
CA THR A 113 3.18 -8.71 11.57
C THR A 113 4.09 -7.48 11.57
N CYS A 114 3.52 -6.31 11.78
CA CYS A 114 4.24 -5.07 12.06
C CYS A 114 4.08 -4.72 13.53
N ILE A 115 5.17 -4.74 14.31
CA ILE A 115 5.16 -4.25 15.69
C ILE A 115 5.32 -2.73 15.64
N ILE A 116 4.35 -2.01 16.19
CA ILE A 116 4.32 -0.56 16.28
C ILE A 116 4.56 -0.16 17.73
N PHE A 117 5.76 0.30 18.01
CA PHE A 117 6.15 0.83 19.32
C PHE A 117 5.73 2.30 19.40
N ILE A 118 4.98 2.66 20.45
CA ILE A 118 4.55 4.04 20.71
C ILE A 118 5.30 4.54 21.94
N THR A 119 6.08 5.61 21.77
CA THR A 119 6.76 6.29 22.89
C THR A 119 5.86 7.33 23.55
N PRO A 120 6.17 7.81 24.79
CA PRO A 120 5.32 8.76 25.53
C PRO A 120 4.99 10.07 24.81
N ASP A 121 5.83 10.48 23.85
CA ASP A 121 5.59 11.62 22.96
C ASP A 121 4.72 11.29 21.73
N SER A 122 4.14 10.07 21.70
CA SER A 122 3.29 9.54 20.63
C SER A 122 4.03 9.28 19.32
N GLU A 123 5.38 9.28 19.33
CA GLU A 123 6.17 8.87 18.15
C GLU A 123 6.08 7.36 17.94
N ARG A 124 6.08 6.95 16.67
CA ARG A 124 5.93 5.52 16.28
C ARG A 124 7.19 5.00 15.65
N THR A 125 7.63 3.84 16.14
CA THR A 125 8.73 3.07 15.56
C THR A 125 8.21 1.72 15.13
N MET A 126 8.41 1.35 13.88
CA MET A 126 7.81 0.17 13.26
C MET A 126 8.86 -0.91 12.99
N CYS A 127 8.57 -2.15 13.38
CA CYS A 127 9.38 -3.32 13.07
C CYS A 127 8.52 -4.35 12.34
N THR A 128 8.75 -4.51 11.03
CA THR A 128 7.93 -5.37 10.18
C THR A 128 8.62 -6.69 9.91
N TYR A 129 7.98 -7.77 10.36
CA TYR A 129 8.28 -9.14 9.98
C TYR A 129 7.26 -9.60 8.95
N LEU A 130 7.70 -9.82 7.72
CA LEU A 130 6.79 -10.16 6.62
C LEU A 130 6.15 -11.55 6.76
N GLY A 131 6.76 -12.47 7.51
CA GLY A 131 6.23 -13.81 7.71
C GLY A 131 5.84 -14.50 6.39
N ILE A 132 4.69 -15.17 6.40
CA ILE A 132 4.19 -15.88 5.22
C ILE A 132 3.78 -14.94 4.08
N SER A 133 3.49 -13.66 4.36
CA SER A 133 3.14 -12.66 3.34
C SER A 133 4.22 -12.55 2.25
N SER A 134 5.51 -12.68 2.64
CA SER A 134 6.65 -12.69 1.71
C SER A 134 6.69 -13.89 0.76
N GLN A 135 5.84 -14.91 0.98
CA GLN A 135 5.76 -16.13 0.19
C GLN A 135 4.55 -16.14 -0.75
N LEU A 136 3.90 -14.98 -0.94
CA LEU A 136 2.88 -14.86 -1.98
C LEU A 136 3.51 -15.14 -3.34
N SER A 137 2.96 -16.09 -4.06
CA SER A 137 3.57 -16.64 -5.27
C SER A 137 2.59 -16.72 -6.44
N ALA A 138 3.11 -17.06 -7.62
CA ALA A 138 2.29 -17.26 -8.80
C ALA A 138 1.21 -18.34 -8.62
N ASP A 139 1.46 -19.37 -7.80
CA ASP A 139 0.51 -20.44 -7.52
C ASP A 139 -0.70 -19.99 -6.67
N ASP A 140 -0.57 -18.86 -5.96
CA ASP A 140 -1.65 -18.28 -5.17
C ASP A 140 -2.59 -17.40 -6.00
N LEU A 141 -2.28 -17.19 -7.30
CA LEU A 141 -3.03 -16.35 -8.21
C LEU A 141 -3.49 -17.14 -9.45
N ASN A 142 -4.77 -17.11 -9.76
CA ASN A 142 -5.30 -17.65 -11.00
C ASN A 142 -6.03 -16.56 -11.83
N GLU A 143 -6.23 -16.84 -13.12
CA GLU A 143 -6.83 -15.88 -14.06
C GLU A 143 -8.26 -15.48 -13.66
N ASN A 144 -9.02 -16.37 -13.02
CA ASN A 144 -10.39 -16.09 -12.57
C ASN A 144 -10.45 -15.02 -11.48
N ASN A 145 -9.35 -14.79 -10.76
CA ASN A 145 -9.28 -13.68 -9.81
C ASN A 145 -9.27 -12.31 -10.50
N ILE A 146 -8.88 -12.25 -11.79
CA ILE A 146 -8.61 -11.01 -12.53
C ILE A 146 -9.65 -10.74 -13.63
N ILE A 147 -10.11 -11.77 -14.32
CA ILE A 147 -10.89 -11.64 -15.57
C ILE A 147 -12.14 -10.76 -15.48
N ASP A 148 -12.77 -10.67 -14.34
CA ASP A 148 -14.00 -9.89 -14.11
C ASP A 148 -13.74 -8.55 -13.39
N LYS A 149 -12.49 -8.11 -13.31
CA LYS A 149 -12.11 -6.85 -12.68
C LYS A 149 -11.86 -5.77 -13.74
N GLU A 150 -12.07 -4.52 -13.38
CA GLU A 150 -11.73 -3.38 -14.23
C GLU A 150 -10.29 -2.91 -14.00
N LEU A 151 -9.75 -3.17 -12.78
CA LEU A 151 -8.42 -2.73 -12.41
C LEU A 151 -7.79 -3.69 -11.39
N ILE A 152 -6.49 -3.98 -11.56
CA ILE A 152 -5.65 -4.53 -10.50
C ILE A 152 -4.76 -3.43 -9.92
N PHE A 153 -4.58 -3.43 -8.59
CA PHE A 153 -3.70 -2.49 -7.88
C PHE A 153 -2.60 -3.27 -7.16
N LEU A 154 -1.35 -3.04 -7.58
CA LEU A 154 -0.17 -3.77 -7.16
C LEU A 154 0.62 -2.97 -6.12
N GLU A 155 1.15 -3.67 -5.11
CA GLU A 155 1.94 -3.09 -4.03
C GLU A 155 3.44 -3.18 -4.31
N GLY A 156 4.15 -2.06 -4.34
CA GLY A 156 5.60 -2.04 -4.54
C GLY A 156 6.37 -2.87 -3.51
N TYR A 157 5.97 -2.87 -2.26
CA TYR A 157 6.56 -3.70 -1.21
C TYR A 157 6.56 -5.20 -1.48
N LEU A 158 5.68 -5.71 -2.33
CA LEU A 158 5.72 -7.11 -2.74
C LEU A 158 7.01 -7.47 -3.50
N TRP A 159 7.71 -6.48 -4.07
CA TRP A 159 8.97 -6.72 -4.79
C TRP A 159 10.15 -6.96 -3.87
N ASP A 160 10.03 -6.69 -2.57
CA ASP A 160 11.16 -6.74 -1.62
C ASP A 160 11.67 -8.15 -1.33
N LYS A 161 10.81 -9.18 -1.32
CA LYS A 161 11.20 -10.57 -0.98
C LYS A 161 10.32 -11.62 -1.64
N GLY A 162 10.87 -12.84 -1.71
CA GLY A 162 10.14 -14.02 -2.13
C GLY A 162 10.05 -14.21 -3.64
N GLN A 163 9.00 -14.88 -4.09
CA GLN A 163 8.73 -15.17 -5.50
C GLN A 163 7.81 -14.12 -6.16
N SER A 164 7.75 -12.95 -5.56
CA SER A 164 6.83 -11.89 -5.94
C SER A 164 7.02 -11.38 -7.37
N GLU A 165 8.24 -11.34 -7.88
CA GLU A 165 8.48 -10.94 -9.27
C GLU A 165 7.73 -11.85 -10.26
N LYS A 166 7.74 -13.16 -10.05
CA LYS A 166 7.00 -14.11 -10.91
C LYS A 166 5.50 -13.90 -10.80
N MET A 167 5.02 -13.68 -9.58
CA MET A 167 3.61 -13.40 -9.31
C MET A 167 3.16 -12.08 -9.95
N PHE A 168 3.98 -11.00 -9.83
CA PHE A 168 3.71 -9.74 -10.52
C PHE A 168 3.59 -9.92 -12.04
N LYS A 169 4.57 -10.61 -12.66
CA LYS A 169 4.54 -10.89 -14.09
C LYS A 169 3.30 -11.70 -14.50
N GLN A 170 2.89 -12.65 -13.67
CA GLN A 170 1.67 -13.43 -13.92
C GLN A 170 0.41 -12.56 -13.81
N ALA A 171 0.31 -11.73 -12.76
CA ALA A 171 -0.81 -10.80 -12.59
C ALA A 171 -0.94 -9.83 -13.78
N ILE A 172 0.19 -9.25 -14.20
CA ILE A 172 0.27 -8.36 -15.37
C ILE A 172 -0.15 -9.09 -16.66
N ASN A 173 0.34 -10.32 -16.88
CA ASN A 173 -0.02 -11.11 -18.05
C ASN A 173 -1.53 -11.40 -18.10
N PHE A 174 -2.12 -11.82 -16.98
CA PHE A 174 -3.56 -12.04 -16.89
C PHE A 174 -4.36 -10.75 -17.11
N ALA A 175 -3.91 -9.63 -16.52
CA ALA A 175 -4.55 -8.35 -16.71
C ALA A 175 -4.52 -7.87 -18.17
N LYS A 176 -3.36 -7.94 -18.81
CA LYS A 176 -3.22 -7.58 -20.25
C LYS A 176 -4.07 -8.45 -21.16
N LYS A 177 -4.05 -9.77 -20.96
CA LYS A 177 -4.84 -10.73 -21.73
C LYS A 177 -6.33 -10.41 -21.65
N ASN A 178 -6.82 -9.97 -20.50
CA ASN A 178 -8.22 -9.69 -20.22
C ASN A 178 -8.58 -8.19 -20.31
N LYS A 179 -7.65 -7.33 -20.77
CA LYS A 179 -7.83 -5.88 -20.90
C LYS A 179 -8.19 -5.18 -19.59
N VAL A 180 -7.71 -5.71 -18.48
CA VAL A 180 -7.85 -5.14 -17.14
C VAL A 180 -6.76 -4.09 -16.93
N LYS A 181 -7.11 -2.93 -16.38
CA LYS A 181 -6.17 -1.85 -16.09
C LYS A 181 -5.19 -2.24 -14.97
N ILE A 182 -3.98 -1.73 -15.05
CA ILE A 182 -2.91 -2.04 -14.10
C ILE A 182 -2.44 -0.76 -13.43
N ALA A 183 -2.67 -0.66 -12.12
CA ALA A 183 -2.14 0.39 -11.27
C ALA A 183 -1.09 -0.18 -10.30
N MET A 184 -0.14 0.65 -9.90
CA MET A 184 0.88 0.29 -8.90
C MET A 184 1.16 1.47 -7.98
N THR A 185 1.37 1.20 -6.67
CA THR A 185 1.98 2.16 -5.75
C THR A 185 3.47 1.89 -5.58
N LEU A 186 4.26 2.96 -5.50
CA LEU A 186 5.71 2.89 -5.24
C LEU A 186 6.04 2.46 -3.80
N SER A 187 5.09 2.64 -2.88
CA SER A 187 5.13 2.22 -1.48
C SER A 187 6.03 3.06 -0.57
N ASP A 188 7.34 3.08 -0.76
CA ASP A 188 8.26 3.99 -0.08
C ASP A 188 9.56 4.21 -0.87
N VAL A 189 10.33 5.25 -0.48
CA VAL A 189 11.60 5.62 -1.13
C VAL A 189 12.63 4.50 -1.05
N PHE A 190 12.72 3.77 0.07
CA PHE A 190 13.70 2.69 0.21
C PHE A 190 13.37 1.50 -0.70
N CYS A 191 12.08 1.23 -0.91
CA CYS A 191 11.63 0.24 -1.88
C CYS A 191 12.03 0.67 -3.30
N VAL A 192 11.79 1.94 -3.65
CA VAL A 192 12.20 2.50 -4.96
C VAL A 192 13.70 2.43 -5.17
N ILE A 193 14.53 2.80 -4.17
CA ILE A 193 15.99 2.71 -4.26
C ILE A 193 16.45 1.29 -4.62
N ARG A 194 15.86 0.27 -3.98
CA ARG A 194 16.23 -1.13 -4.22
C ARG A 194 15.81 -1.65 -5.58
N HIS A 195 14.69 -1.17 -6.11
CA HIS A 195 14.01 -1.75 -7.28
C HIS A 195 13.78 -0.73 -8.41
N LYS A 196 14.50 0.38 -8.39
CA LYS A 196 14.32 1.52 -9.32
C LYS A 196 14.18 1.10 -10.78
N ARG A 197 15.12 0.28 -11.26
CA ARG A 197 15.15 -0.16 -12.65
C ARG A 197 13.90 -0.97 -13.00
N ASP A 198 13.55 -1.92 -12.16
CA ASP A 198 12.40 -2.79 -12.38
C ASP A 198 11.10 -1.97 -12.39
N PHE A 199 10.94 -1.04 -11.42
CA PHE A 199 9.76 -0.18 -11.35
C PHE A 199 9.65 0.76 -12.54
N TYR A 200 10.77 1.31 -13.00
CA TYR A 200 10.77 2.14 -14.20
C TYR A 200 10.43 1.34 -15.47
N ASP A 201 10.94 0.13 -15.59
CA ASP A 201 10.64 -0.79 -16.70
C ASP A 201 9.16 -1.21 -16.67
N LEU A 202 8.60 -1.53 -15.49
CA LEU A 202 7.17 -1.79 -15.32
C LEU A 202 6.31 -0.58 -15.73
N LEU A 203 6.66 0.62 -15.24
CA LEU A 203 5.95 1.84 -15.60
C LEU A 203 5.93 2.04 -17.11
N LYS A 204 7.06 1.90 -17.76
CA LYS A 204 7.18 2.10 -19.21
C LYS A 204 6.36 1.11 -20.02
N ASN A 205 6.39 -0.18 -19.64
CA ASN A 205 5.92 -1.26 -20.50
C ASN A 205 4.56 -1.84 -20.11
N ASP A 206 4.20 -1.77 -18.82
CA ASP A 206 3.13 -2.60 -18.27
C ASP A 206 2.02 -1.81 -17.56
N LEU A 207 2.38 -0.77 -16.80
CA LEU A 207 1.39 -0.05 -16.00
C LEU A 207 0.56 0.92 -16.84
N ASP A 208 -0.70 1.13 -16.43
CA ASP A 208 -1.54 2.24 -16.87
C ASP A 208 -1.41 3.43 -15.90
N ILE A 209 -1.33 3.16 -14.60
CA ILE A 209 -1.31 4.16 -13.53
C ILE A 209 -0.18 3.86 -12.55
N LEU A 210 0.61 4.88 -12.22
CA LEU A 210 1.57 4.87 -11.12
C LEU A 210 1.17 5.86 -10.05
N ILE A 211 1.21 5.47 -8.78
CA ILE A 211 0.93 6.34 -7.64
C ILE A 211 2.16 6.34 -6.71
N GLY A 212 2.59 7.51 -6.33
CA GLY A 212 3.70 7.68 -5.37
C GLY A 212 3.71 9.08 -4.78
N ASN A 213 4.56 9.30 -3.78
CA ASN A 213 4.83 10.65 -3.30
C ASN A 213 5.96 11.31 -4.09
N GLU A 214 6.18 12.61 -3.88
CA GLU A 214 7.20 13.39 -4.59
C GLU A 214 8.60 12.78 -4.44
N ASN A 215 8.97 12.32 -3.23
CA ASN A 215 10.30 11.75 -2.99
C ASN A 215 10.48 10.40 -3.72
N GLU A 216 9.46 9.56 -3.72
CA GLU A 216 9.45 8.28 -4.43
C GLU A 216 9.60 8.49 -5.95
N VAL A 217 8.86 9.46 -6.50
CA VAL A 217 8.90 9.77 -7.94
C VAL A 217 10.25 10.39 -8.34
N ASN A 218 10.79 11.27 -7.50
CA ASN A 218 12.11 11.84 -7.71
C ASN A 218 13.20 10.76 -7.69
N GLU A 219 13.11 9.82 -6.74
CA GLU A 219 14.03 8.69 -6.66
C GLU A 219 13.89 7.76 -7.87
N LEU A 220 12.68 7.43 -8.29
CA LEU A 220 12.41 6.57 -9.46
C LEU A 220 13.06 7.11 -10.74
N THR A 221 13.08 8.42 -10.89
CA THR A 221 13.55 9.09 -12.10
C THR A 221 14.99 9.60 -12.01
N ASP A 222 15.71 9.34 -10.92
CA ASP A 222 17.01 9.96 -10.62
C ASP A 222 16.97 11.49 -10.83
N SER A 223 16.01 12.14 -10.20
CA SER A 223 15.78 13.60 -10.33
C SER A 223 15.91 14.28 -8.97
N LYS A 224 16.41 15.52 -9.00
CA LYS A 224 16.55 16.35 -7.79
C LYS A 224 15.28 17.15 -7.49
N THR A 225 14.46 17.39 -8.50
CA THR A 225 13.23 18.18 -8.40
C THR A 225 12.06 17.46 -9.05
N LEU A 226 10.86 17.74 -8.57
CA LEU A 226 9.63 17.19 -9.17
C LEU A 226 9.48 17.65 -10.63
N THR A 227 9.90 18.87 -10.98
CA THR A 227 9.86 19.37 -12.36
C THR A 227 10.72 18.50 -13.28
N ASP A 228 11.94 18.11 -12.85
CA ASP A 228 12.79 17.22 -13.64
C ASP A 228 12.16 15.83 -13.80
N SER A 229 11.53 15.31 -12.73
CA SER A 229 10.80 14.05 -12.77
C SER A 229 9.66 14.10 -13.78
N ILE A 230 8.84 15.13 -13.73
CA ILE A 230 7.72 15.34 -14.63
C ILE A 230 8.17 15.37 -16.10
N ASN A 231 9.24 16.10 -16.40
CA ASN A 231 9.80 16.18 -17.76
C ASN A 231 10.24 14.80 -18.30
N LYS A 232 10.75 13.92 -17.43
CA LYS A 232 11.11 12.54 -17.79
C LYS A 232 9.91 11.62 -17.94
N LEU A 233 8.82 11.89 -17.23
CA LEU A 233 7.64 11.01 -17.16
C LEU A 233 6.58 11.33 -18.21
N ILE A 234 6.39 12.59 -18.61
CA ILE A 234 5.44 13.00 -19.65
C ILE A 234 5.55 12.16 -20.94
N PRO A 235 6.78 11.88 -21.48
CA PRO A 235 6.91 11.11 -22.72
C PRO A 235 6.40 9.67 -22.64
N LEU A 236 6.25 9.12 -21.43
CA LEU A 236 5.78 7.74 -21.22
C LEU A 236 4.27 7.58 -21.51
N LYS A 237 3.51 8.68 -21.56
CA LYS A 237 2.06 8.71 -21.83
C LYS A 237 1.25 7.81 -20.89
N LYS A 238 1.67 7.76 -19.62
CA LYS A 238 1.02 7.03 -18.52
C LYS A 238 0.30 8.00 -17.59
N ILE A 239 -0.57 7.50 -16.76
CA ILE A 239 -1.13 8.29 -15.66
C ILE A 239 -0.16 8.20 -14.49
N ILE A 240 0.45 9.31 -14.11
CA ILE A 240 1.37 9.39 -12.98
C ILE A 240 0.73 10.30 -11.94
N VAL A 241 0.51 9.78 -10.76
CA VAL A 241 -0.14 10.50 -9.65
C VAL A 241 0.88 10.73 -8.55
N VAL A 242 1.08 11.99 -8.17
CA VAL A 242 2.07 12.39 -7.18
C VAL A 242 1.39 13.08 -6.01
N THR A 243 1.54 12.54 -4.81
CA THR A 243 1.12 13.18 -3.57
C THR A 243 2.24 14.03 -3.00
N ARG A 244 1.91 15.22 -2.41
CA ARG A 244 2.85 16.25 -2.01
C ARG A 244 2.52 16.81 -0.62
N SER A 245 1.99 15.95 0.24
CA SER A 245 1.60 16.32 1.60
C SER A 245 0.72 17.58 1.65
N GLU A 246 1.16 18.64 2.33
CA GLU A 246 0.46 19.91 2.46
C GLU A 246 0.38 20.71 1.15
N GLU A 247 1.23 20.44 0.20
CA GLU A 247 1.20 21.04 -1.13
C GLU A 247 0.17 20.39 -2.06
N GLY A 248 -0.59 19.40 -1.57
CA GLY A 248 -1.65 18.75 -2.31
C GLY A 248 -1.19 17.59 -3.18
N SER A 249 -1.63 17.54 -4.40
CA SER A 249 -1.32 16.45 -5.34
C SER A 249 -1.37 16.91 -6.80
N LEU A 250 -0.72 16.14 -7.66
CA LEU A 250 -0.84 16.34 -9.11
C LEU A 250 -0.92 15.00 -9.85
N ALA A 251 -1.42 15.06 -11.07
CA ALA A 251 -1.36 13.96 -12.01
C ALA A 251 -0.86 14.42 -13.38
N ILE A 252 0.00 13.58 -13.99
CA ILE A 252 0.34 13.70 -15.40
C ILE A 252 -0.66 12.85 -16.17
N TYR A 253 -1.40 13.45 -17.09
CA TYR A 253 -2.40 12.79 -17.92
C TYR A 253 -2.51 13.46 -19.28
N ASN A 254 -2.40 12.70 -20.37
CA ASN A 254 -2.46 13.21 -21.76
C ASN A 254 -1.49 14.38 -22.02
N ASN A 255 -0.26 14.31 -21.50
CA ASN A 255 0.77 15.35 -21.55
C ASN A 255 0.42 16.65 -20.78
N GLU A 256 -0.64 16.67 -20.01
CA GLU A 256 -1.03 17.78 -19.14
C GLU A 256 -0.70 17.47 -17.67
N ILE A 257 -0.47 18.53 -16.90
CA ILE A 257 -0.31 18.46 -15.45
C ILE A 257 -1.58 19.01 -14.82
N ILE A 258 -2.30 18.16 -14.11
CA ILE A 258 -3.52 18.51 -13.39
C ILE A 258 -3.18 18.54 -11.90
N THR A 259 -3.38 19.67 -11.24
CA THR A 259 -3.05 19.85 -9.80
C THR A 259 -4.30 19.89 -8.93
N CYS A 260 -4.18 19.51 -7.67
CA CYS A 260 -5.22 19.63 -6.66
C CYS A 260 -4.59 20.08 -5.33
N ASP A 261 -5.13 21.14 -4.75
CA ASP A 261 -4.68 21.63 -3.46
C ASP A 261 -4.99 20.61 -2.35
N SER A 262 -4.23 20.67 -1.26
CA SER A 262 -4.49 19.85 -0.08
C SER A 262 -5.80 20.27 0.60
N VAL A 263 -6.44 19.32 1.26
CA VAL A 263 -7.60 19.60 2.12
C VAL A 263 -7.07 20.02 3.49
N LYS A 264 -7.40 21.24 3.89
CA LYS A 264 -7.02 21.76 5.22
C LYS A 264 -7.71 20.96 6.32
N VAL A 265 -6.96 20.54 7.31
CA VAL A 265 -7.45 19.83 8.50
C VAL A 265 -7.14 20.60 9.77
N SER A 266 -7.96 20.46 10.78
CA SER A 266 -7.78 21.16 12.06
C SER A 266 -6.62 20.58 12.90
N LYS A 267 -6.40 19.27 12.79
CA LYS A 267 -5.37 18.54 13.53
C LYS A 267 -4.95 17.28 12.77
N VAL A 268 -3.66 17.05 12.66
CA VAL A 268 -3.09 15.78 12.22
C VAL A 268 -2.78 14.93 13.46
N LEU A 269 -3.32 13.72 13.52
CA LEU A 269 -3.08 12.76 14.61
C LEU A 269 -2.13 11.64 14.17
N ASP A 270 -2.28 11.17 12.93
CA ASP A 270 -1.54 10.03 12.41
C ASP A 270 -1.53 10.08 10.88
N VAL A 271 -0.38 10.06 10.26
CA VAL A 271 -0.26 10.08 8.80
C VAL A 271 -0.28 8.69 8.17
N THR A 272 -0.34 7.63 8.99
CA THR A 272 -0.38 6.24 8.52
C THR A 272 -1.61 6.02 7.63
N GLY A 273 -1.39 5.45 6.45
CA GLY A 273 -2.46 5.18 5.51
C GLY A 273 -2.94 6.38 4.67
N ALA A 274 -2.33 7.58 4.83
CA ALA A 274 -2.71 8.74 4.02
C ALA A 274 -2.57 8.47 2.52
N GLY A 275 -1.43 7.89 2.10
CA GLY A 275 -1.19 7.48 0.71
C GLY A 275 -2.12 6.38 0.25
N ASP A 276 -2.42 5.41 1.13
CA ASP A 276 -3.33 4.28 0.84
C ASP A 276 -4.75 4.78 0.57
N LEU A 277 -5.24 5.68 1.42
CA LEU A 277 -6.60 6.24 1.31
C LEU A 277 -6.68 7.24 0.14
N PHE A 278 -5.59 7.98 -0.13
CA PHE A 278 -5.52 8.80 -1.34
C PHE A 278 -5.65 7.92 -2.60
N ALA A 279 -4.88 6.82 -2.68
CA ALA A 279 -4.95 5.87 -3.80
C ALA A 279 -6.36 5.27 -3.94
N ALA A 280 -6.99 4.90 -2.82
CA ALA A 280 -8.37 4.41 -2.83
C ALA A 280 -9.35 5.39 -3.46
N GLY A 281 -9.33 6.65 -3.02
CA GLY A 281 -10.20 7.69 -3.56
C GLY A 281 -9.95 7.98 -5.03
N PHE A 282 -8.67 8.07 -5.42
CA PHE A 282 -8.28 8.28 -6.80
C PHE A 282 -8.75 7.15 -7.73
N LEU A 283 -8.40 5.90 -7.40
CA LEU A 283 -8.71 4.74 -8.25
C LEU A 283 -10.21 4.49 -8.37
N LYS A 284 -10.96 4.63 -7.27
CA LYS A 284 -12.41 4.47 -7.28
C LYS A 284 -13.09 5.49 -8.20
N GLU A 285 -12.72 6.77 -8.07
CA GLU A 285 -13.27 7.85 -8.90
C GLU A 285 -12.84 7.71 -10.35
N TYR A 286 -11.58 7.31 -10.62
CA TYR A 286 -11.05 7.07 -11.95
C TYR A 286 -11.89 6.07 -12.75
N LEU A 287 -12.30 4.96 -12.12
CA LEU A 287 -13.12 3.96 -12.79
C LEU A 287 -14.56 4.43 -13.05
N GLU A 288 -15.05 5.39 -12.30
CA GLU A 288 -16.42 5.90 -12.48
C GLU A 288 -16.52 6.99 -13.52
N ASN A 289 -15.62 7.97 -13.50
CA ASN A 289 -15.83 9.22 -14.22
C ASN A 289 -14.70 9.64 -15.15
N LEU A 290 -13.50 9.08 -15.07
CA LEU A 290 -12.30 9.47 -15.85
C LEU A 290 -11.94 10.98 -15.76
N ASP A 291 -12.50 11.70 -14.78
CA ASP A 291 -12.16 13.10 -14.49
C ASP A 291 -11.00 13.12 -13.49
N ILE A 292 -9.79 13.34 -14.00
CA ILE A 292 -8.55 13.30 -13.19
C ILE A 292 -8.57 14.33 -12.06
N LYS A 293 -9.11 15.52 -12.28
CA LYS A 293 -9.23 16.54 -11.22
C LYS A 293 -10.11 16.05 -10.08
N LYS A 294 -11.22 15.41 -10.41
CA LYS A 294 -12.14 14.82 -9.44
C LYS A 294 -11.50 13.64 -8.73
N CYS A 295 -10.71 12.80 -9.44
CA CYS A 295 -9.94 11.71 -8.83
C CYS A 295 -8.97 12.23 -7.76
N LEU A 296 -8.17 13.26 -8.07
CA LEU A 296 -7.26 13.91 -7.13
C LEU A 296 -8.01 14.48 -5.92
N THR A 297 -9.15 15.14 -6.17
CA THR A 297 -9.96 15.73 -5.11
C THR A 297 -10.54 14.68 -4.17
N THR A 298 -11.04 13.56 -4.70
CA THR A 298 -11.57 12.44 -3.90
C THR A 298 -10.46 11.77 -3.10
N GLY A 299 -9.29 11.55 -3.70
CA GLY A 299 -8.09 11.04 -3.01
C GLY A 299 -7.67 11.94 -1.86
N SER A 300 -7.53 13.26 -2.10
CA SER A 300 -7.16 14.24 -1.08
C SER A 300 -8.16 14.29 0.08
N LYS A 301 -9.46 14.16 -0.20
CA LYS A 301 -10.51 14.11 0.84
C LYS A 301 -10.35 12.88 1.73
N LEU A 302 -10.14 11.67 1.17
CA LEU A 302 -9.94 10.47 1.98
C LEU A 302 -8.65 10.57 2.80
N ALA A 303 -7.56 11.01 2.21
CA ALA A 303 -6.30 11.24 2.91
C ALA A 303 -6.50 12.22 4.08
N SER A 304 -7.23 13.32 3.89
CA SER A 304 -7.52 14.28 4.96
C SER A 304 -8.38 13.71 6.09
N GLN A 305 -9.25 12.75 5.80
CA GLN A 305 -10.08 12.11 6.82
C GLN A 305 -9.27 11.15 7.69
N ILE A 306 -8.38 10.35 7.07
CA ILE A 306 -7.62 9.35 7.81
C ILE A 306 -6.57 9.98 8.72
N ILE A 307 -5.90 11.05 8.30
CA ILE A 307 -4.83 11.68 9.12
C ILE A 307 -5.37 12.36 10.40
N GLN A 308 -6.67 12.49 10.57
CA GLN A 308 -7.33 12.96 11.77
C GLN A 308 -7.71 11.83 12.75
N ARG A 309 -7.27 10.60 12.49
CA ARG A 309 -7.55 9.41 13.30
C ARG A 309 -6.28 8.62 13.54
N ILE A 310 -6.35 7.67 14.47
CA ILE A 310 -5.28 6.71 14.72
C ILE A 310 -5.55 5.43 13.93
N GLY A 311 -4.61 5.01 13.09
CA GLY A 311 -4.69 3.82 12.23
C GLY A 311 -4.92 4.17 10.77
N ALA A 312 -4.86 3.15 9.89
CA ALA A 312 -4.83 3.30 8.43
C ALA A 312 -6.19 3.05 7.73
N ARG A 313 -7.28 2.83 8.47
CA ARG A 313 -8.62 2.55 7.92
C ARG A 313 -9.69 3.47 8.50
N LEU A 314 -10.67 3.89 7.66
CA LEU A 314 -11.80 4.75 8.04
C LEU A 314 -12.92 3.96 8.72
#